data_4c879e7d7f9fca750158e893f3807d84
#
_entry.id   4c879e7d7f9fca750158e893f3807d84
#
_cell.length_a   1.000
_cell.length_b   1.000
_cell.length_c   1.000
_cell.angle_alpha   90.00
_cell.angle_beta   90.00
_cell.angle_gamma   90.00
#
_symmetry.space_group_name_H-M   'P 1'
#
loop_
_entity.id
_entity.type
_entity.pdbx_description
1 polymer ?
#
loop_
_entity_poly.entity_id
_entity_poly.type
_entity_poly.pdbx_seq_one_letter_code
_entity_poly.pdbx_strand_id
1 'polypeptide(L)'
;LAGCGGDNKAGSAAKSAAAGAKPTKIVAGMDDTFAPMGFRDDSGKIVGFDIDMAEAISKEIGVPIEFKPIDWASKETELNSGRIDCIWNGFTMTPERQKKLAFTKPYMDNIQEFVVLKDSPVQSMADLKGKKITIQEASTAETALNRDPQLKAAFAEVKAYPDLTACFMDL
;
A
#
# COMPACT_ATOMS: atom_id res chain seq x y z
N LEU A 1 24.28 -46.41 -23.20
CA LEU A 1 24.32 -45.18 -23.96
C LEU A 1 23.64 -44.08 -23.14
N ALA A 2 24.45 -43.07 -22.82
CA ALA A 2 24.16 -42.04 -21.84
C ALA A 2 22.99 -41.14 -22.20
N GLY A 3 22.15 -40.78 -21.20
CA GLY A 3 21.15 -39.73 -21.24
C GLY A 3 21.42 -38.76 -20.10
N CYS A 4 21.86 -37.56 -20.40
CA CYS A 4 22.04 -36.48 -19.45
C CYS A 4 20.67 -35.86 -19.11
N GLY A 5 20.26 -35.95 -17.86
CA GLY A 5 19.20 -35.17 -17.27
C GLY A 5 19.72 -33.78 -16.95
N GLY A 6 19.10 -32.74 -17.51
CA GLY A 6 19.37 -31.37 -17.16
C GLY A 6 18.32 -30.86 -16.18
N ASP A 7 18.64 -30.76 -14.92
CA ASP A 7 17.84 -30.07 -13.93
C ASP A 7 17.95 -28.55 -14.11
N ASN A 8 16.93 -27.96 -14.70
CA ASN A 8 16.78 -26.49 -14.79
C ASN A 8 16.17 -25.98 -13.48
N LYS A 9 16.98 -25.79 -12.46
CA LYS A 9 16.65 -24.93 -11.33
C LYS A 9 16.73 -23.48 -11.79
N ALA A 10 15.59 -22.90 -12.12
CA ALA A 10 15.42 -21.45 -12.21
C ALA A 10 15.59 -20.86 -10.80
N GLY A 11 16.83 -20.57 -10.45
CA GLY A 11 17.16 -19.82 -9.23
C GLY A 11 16.71 -18.38 -9.41
N SER A 12 15.69 -17.98 -8.66
CA SER A 12 15.41 -16.58 -8.38
C SER A 12 16.67 -15.95 -7.77
N ALA A 13 17.39 -15.18 -8.57
CA ALA A 13 18.53 -14.40 -8.09
C ALA A 13 17.97 -13.20 -7.30
N ALA A 14 17.64 -13.44 -6.04
CA ALA A 14 17.62 -12.36 -5.07
C ALA A 14 19.01 -11.74 -5.10
N LYS A 15 19.10 -10.47 -5.52
CA LYS A 15 20.32 -9.68 -5.49
C LYS A 15 20.75 -9.57 -4.03
N SER A 16 21.62 -10.47 -3.58
CA SER A 16 22.28 -10.37 -2.30
C SER A 16 23.07 -9.07 -2.32
N ALA A 17 22.55 -8.05 -1.66
CA ALA A 17 23.32 -6.87 -1.34
C ALA A 17 24.53 -7.34 -0.54
N ALA A 18 25.73 -6.97 -0.98
CA ALA A 18 26.97 -7.28 -0.30
C ALA A 18 26.84 -6.82 1.16
N ALA A 19 26.93 -7.76 2.08
CA ALA A 19 26.88 -7.48 3.51
C ALA A 19 28.05 -6.54 3.86
N GLY A 20 27.75 -5.26 4.12
CA GLY A 20 28.74 -4.32 4.65
C GLY A 20 28.73 -2.89 4.10
N ALA A 21 28.24 -2.62 2.89
CA ALA A 21 28.18 -1.24 2.38
C ALA A 21 26.81 -0.62 2.69
N LYS A 22 26.80 0.57 3.34
CA LYS A 22 25.57 1.35 3.48
C LYS A 22 25.02 1.68 2.08
N PRO A 23 23.71 1.55 1.86
CA PRO A 23 23.12 2.00 0.59
C PRO A 23 23.36 3.51 0.42
N THR A 24 23.53 3.94 -0.81
CA THR A 24 23.70 5.37 -1.12
C THR A 24 22.40 6.14 -1.02
N LYS A 25 21.27 5.47 -1.21
CA LYS A 25 19.90 5.96 -0.98
C LYS A 25 18.94 4.79 -0.81
N ILE A 26 17.76 5.07 -0.30
CA ILE A 26 16.61 4.14 -0.22
C ILE A 26 15.48 4.74 -1.06
N VAL A 27 14.88 3.96 -1.95
CA VAL A 27 13.71 4.34 -2.73
C VAL A 27 12.47 3.70 -2.10
N ALA A 28 11.61 4.51 -1.52
CA ALA A 28 10.36 4.09 -0.89
C ALA A 28 9.17 4.30 -1.84
N GLY A 29 8.48 3.22 -2.20
CA GLY A 29 7.26 3.28 -3.00
C GLY A 29 6.06 3.67 -2.16
N MET A 30 5.23 4.58 -2.68
CA MET A 30 4.05 5.09 -1.99
C MET A 30 2.90 5.39 -2.95
N ASP A 31 1.69 5.46 -2.42
CA ASP A 31 0.53 6.10 -3.03
C ASP A 31 0.50 7.57 -2.57
N ASP A 32 0.66 8.53 -3.49
CA ASP A 32 0.68 9.95 -3.19
C ASP A 32 -0.71 10.61 -3.14
N THR A 33 -1.75 9.78 -2.97
CA THR A 33 -3.14 10.22 -2.75
C THR A 33 -3.67 9.89 -1.35
N PHE A 34 -2.80 9.37 -0.46
CA PHE A 34 -3.19 8.85 0.86
C PHE A 34 -2.96 9.86 1.98
N ALA A 35 -3.70 10.98 1.96
CA ALA A 35 -3.67 11.94 3.07
C ALA A 35 -4.26 11.29 4.35
N PRO A 36 -3.70 11.58 5.55
CA PRO A 36 -2.56 12.46 5.84
C PRO A 36 -1.19 11.76 5.84
N MET A 37 -1.12 10.49 5.40
CA MET A 37 0.10 9.67 5.47
C MET A 37 1.14 10.11 4.45
N GLY A 38 0.76 10.14 3.16
CA GLY A 38 1.57 10.64 2.07
C GLY A 38 0.69 11.13 0.94
N PHE A 39 0.83 12.39 0.56
CA PHE A 39 -0.01 13.03 -0.45
C PHE A 39 0.69 14.23 -1.08
N ARG A 40 0.07 14.82 -2.11
CA ARG A 40 0.56 16.05 -2.70
C ARG A 40 -0.16 17.26 -2.12
N ASP A 41 0.61 18.25 -1.70
CA ASP A 41 0.08 19.56 -1.33
C ASP A 41 -0.31 20.39 -2.57
N ASP A 42 -0.83 21.59 -2.35
CA ASP A 42 -1.26 22.51 -3.42
C ASP A 42 -0.14 22.92 -4.38
N SER A 43 1.13 22.77 -3.97
CA SER A 43 2.30 23.01 -4.82
C SER A 43 2.70 21.78 -5.64
N GLY A 44 2.08 20.63 -5.40
CA GLY A 44 2.41 19.34 -5.99
C GLY A 44 3.56 18.61 -5.27
N LYS A 45 4.06 19.15 -4.15
CA LYS A 45 5.09 18.51 -3.33
C LYS A 45 4.49 17.35 -2.56
N ILE A 46 5.22 16.24 -2.48
CA ILE A 46 4.86 15.09 -1.64
C ILE A 46 5.14 15.46 -0.18
N VAL A 47 4.13 15.34 0.66
CA VAL A 47 4.13 15.70 2.09
C VAL A 47 3.32 14.67 2.88
N GLY A 48 3.37 14.74 4.21
CA GLY A 48 2.55 13.94 5.11
C GLY A 48 3.35 13.22 6.18
N PHE A 49 2.65 12.50 7.04
CA PHE A 49 3.23 11.85 8.22
C PHE A 49 4.37 10.88 7.86
N ASP A 50 4.19 10.04 6.85
CA ASP A 50 5.22 9.08 6.43
C ASP A 50 6.45 9.80 5.86
N ILE A 51 6.26 10.95 5.21
CA ILE A 51 7.34 11.76 4.64
C ILE A 51 8.17 12.38 5.76
N ASP A 52 7.50 12.99 6.75
CA ASP A 52 8.17 13.62 7.89
C ASP A 52 8.96 12.59 8.72
N MET A 53 8.36 11.40 8.91
CA MET A 53 9.03 10.29 9.59
C MET A 53 10.25 9.80 8.82
N ALA A 54 10.14 9.65 7.49
CA ALA A 54 11.26 9.22 6.66
C ALA A 54 12.38 10.25 6.62
N GLU A 55 12.07 11.55 6.61
CA GLU A 55 13.07 12.61 6.72
C GLU A 55 13.83 12.52 8.05
N ALA A 56 13.13 12.28 9.17
CA ALA A 56 13.75 12.11 10.46
C ALA A 56 14.66 10.87 10.50
N ILE A 57 14.18 9.74 9.99
CA ILE A 57 14.97 8.49 9.92
C ILE A 57 16.16 8.65 8.99
N SER A 58 15.99 9.30 7.84
CA SER A 58 17.07 9.58 6.89
C SER A 58 18.23 10.34 7.55
N LYS A 59 17.91 11.34 8.38
CA LYS A 59 18.91 12.10 9.15
C LYS A 59 19.63 11.23 10.17
N GLU A 60 18.88 10.37 10.87
CA GLU A 60 19.43 9.50 11.91
C GLU A 60 20.35 8.43 11.33
N ILE A 61 19.96 7.76 10.25
CA ILE A 61 20.76 6.68 9.64
C ILE A 61 21.84 7.21 8.68
N GLY A 62 21.79 8.49 8.30
CA GLY A 62 22.71 9.09 7.33
C GLY A 62 22.58 8.51 5.93
N VAL A 63 21.37 8.10 5.52
CA VAL A 63 21.05 7.57 4.19
C VAL A 63 19.82 8.30 3.66
N PRO A 64 19.90 8.97 2.50
CA PRO A 64 18.75 9.62 1.87
C PRO A 64 17.62 8.64 1.59
N ILE A 65 16.38 9.04 1.90
CA ILE A 65 15.16 8.31 1.53
C ILE A 65 14.42 9.14 0.50
N GLU A 66 14.15 8.54 -0.66
CA GLU A 66 13.45 9.15 -1.78
C GLU A 66 12.11 8.47 -1.96
N PHE A 67 11.01 9.22 -1.94
CA PHE A 67 9.68 8.69 -2.21
C PHE A 67 9.40 8.65 -3.70
N LYS A 68 8.94 7.50 -4.16
CA LYS A 68 8.52 7.25 -5.53
C LYS A 68 7.03 6.93 -5.55
N PRO A 69 6.17 7.79 -6.13
CA PRO A 69 4.79 7.44 -6.39
C PRO A 69 4.68 6.20 -7.27
N ILE A 70 3.82 5.30 -6.89
CA ILE A 70 3.54 4.06 -7.60
C ILE A 70 2.04 3.82 -7.69
N ASP A 71 1.61 3.10 -8.71
CA ASP A 71 0.29 2.50 -8.73
C ASP A 71 0.16 1.48 -7.59
N TRP A 72 -0.86 1.68 -6.73
CA TRP A 72 -1.01 0.86 -5.53
C TRP A 72 -1.28 -0.62 -5.81
N ALA A 73 -1.91 -0.95 -6.92
CA ALA A 73 -2.13 -2.34 -7.32
C ALA A 73 -0.81 -3.04 -7.70
N SER A 74 0.18 -2.28 -8.19
CA SER A 74 1.48 -2.83 -8.62
C SER A 74 2.58 -2.82 -7.55
N LYS A 75 2.31 -2.40 -6.32
CA LYS A 75 3.31 -2.21 -5.24
C LYS A 75 4.22 -3.43 -4.99
N GLU A 76 3.66 -4.64 -4.96
CA GLU A 76 4.45 -5.87 -4.76
C GLU A 76 5.35 -6.17 -5.98
N THR A 77 4.87 -5.85 -7.19
CA THR A 77 5.65 -5.99 -8.43
C THR A 77 6.79 -4.99 -8.49
N GLU A 78 6.55 -3.73 -8.09
CA GLU A 78 7.59 -2.70 -7.98
C GLU A 78 8.70 -3.13 -7.02
N LEU A 79 8.32 -3.64 -5.84
CA LEU A 79 9.26 -4.13 -4.83
C LEU A 79 10.05 -5.36 -5.34
N ASN A 80 9.36 -6.37 -5.86
CA ASN A 80 9.99 -7.62 -6.30
C ASN A 80 10.93 -7.43 -7.51
N SER A 81 10.66 -6.43 -8.35
CA SER A 81 11.52 -6.07 -9.48
C SER A 81 12.71 -5.18 -9.10
N GLY A 82 12.78 -4.73 -7.85
CA GLY A 82 13.84 -3.84 -7.37
C GLY A 82 13.74 -2.40 -7.92
N ARG A 83 12.57 -1.99 -8.39
CA ARG A 83 12.31 -0.60 -8.79
C ARG A 83 12.07 0.32 -7.59
N ILE A 84 11.74 -0.27 -6.45
CA ILE A 84 11.74 0.33 -5.13
C ILE A 84 12.43 -0.61 -4.15
N ASP A 85 12.98 -0.06 -3.08
CA ASP A 85 13.67 -0.82 -2.04
C ASP A 85 12.72 -1.23 -0.91
N CYS A 86 11.69 -0.44 -0.66
CA CYS A 86 10.64 -0.73 0.30
C CYS A 86 9.31 -0.08 -0.12
N ILE A 87 8.21 -0.56 0.50
CA ILE A 87 6.90 0.08 0.46
C ILE A 87 6.75 0.83 1.78
N TRP A 88 6.47 2.13 1.72
CA TRP A 88 6.25 2.96 2.91
C TRP A 88 5.06 3.90 2.69
N ASN A 89 3.91 3.55 3.25
CA ASN A 89 2.65 4.26 2.98
C ASN A 89 1.53 3.87 3.94
N GLY A 90 1.75 3.83 5.25
CA GLY A 90 0.74 3.26 6.14
C GLY A 90 0.36 1.82 5.76
N PHE A 91 1.32 1.06 5.24
CA PHE A 91 1.09 -0.25 4.64
C PHE A 91 0.71 -1.30 5.68
N THR A 92 -0.56 -1.68 5.71
CA THR A 92 -1.10 -2.61 6.69
C THR A 92 -0.44 -3.97 6.64
N MET A 93 0.07 -4.42 7.79
CA MET A 93 0.61 -5.76 7.99
C MET A 93 -0.54 -6.76 8.11
N THR A 94 -0.70 -7.63 7.11
CA THR A 94 -1.66 -8.74 7.17
C THR A 94 -0.94 -10.09 7.17
N PRO A 95 -1.56 -11.18 7.71
CA PRO A 95 -0.95 -12.50 7.68
C PRO A 95 -0.54 -12.97 6.27
N GLU A 96 -1.32 -12.61 5.26
CA GLU A 96 -1.04 -12.96 3.86
C GLU A 96 0.18 -12.21 3.32
N ARG A 97 0.29 -10.92 3.64
CA ARG A 97 1.44 -10.09 3.25
C ARG A 97 2.71 -10.52 3.97
N GLN A 98 2.61 -10.86 5.26
CA GLN A 98 3.75 -11.36 6.04
C GLN A 98 4.35 -12.68 5.52
N LYS A 99 3.58 -13.48 4.79
CA LYS A 99 4.10 -14.71 4.13
C LYS A 99 4.99 -14.39 2.93
N LYS A 100 4.85 -13.20 2.34
CA LYS A 100 5.52 -12.82 1.10
C LYS A 100 6.56 -11.71 1.28
N LEU A 101 6.38 -10.88 2.29
CA LEU A 101 7.15 -9.66 2.51
C LEU A 101 7.71 -9.64 3.93
N ALA A 102 8.92 -9.09 4.09
CA ALA A 102 9.47 -8.73 5.39
C ALA A 102 8.91 -7.38 5.82
N PHE A 103 8.52 -7.28 7.08
CA PHE A 103 8.00 -6.04 7.69
C PHE A 103 8.91 -5.57 8.82
N THR A 104 8.94 -4.26 9.04
CA THR A 104 9.44 -3.66 10.27
C THR A 104 8.47 -3.94 11.43
N LYS A 105 8.79 -3.47 12.64
CA LYS A 105 7.78 -3.34 13.68
C LYS A 105 6.71 -2.34 13.22
N PRO A 106 5.43 -2.55 13.58
CA PRO A 106 4.39 -1.57 13.28
C PRO A 106 4.69 -0.25 14.01
N TYR A 107 4.49 0.86 13.33
CA TYR A 107 4.70 2.21 13.87
C TYR A 107 3.40 2.93 14.20
N MET A 108 2.25 2.35 13.79
CA MET A 108 0.92 2.86 14.12
C MET A 108 -0.13 1.75 13.97
N ASP A 109 -1.25 1.90 14.67
CA ASP A 109 -2.44 1.08 14.47
C ASP A 109 -3.21 1.54 13.23
N ASN A 110 -3.92 0.61 12.59
CA ASN A 110 -4.75 0.90 11.43
C ASN A 110 -6.14 0.28 11.59
N ILE A 111 -7.17 1.09 11.33
CA ILE A 111 -8.57 0.70 11.35
C ILE A 111 -9.17 1.01 9.98
N GLN A 112 -10.04 0.13 9.47
CA GLN A 112 -10.82 0.40 8.26
C GLN A 112 -12.17 0.99 8.66
N GLU A 113 -12.52 2.13 8.10
CA GLU A 113 -13.74 2.86 8.40
C GLU A 113 -14.47 3.26 7.11
N PHE A 114 -15.77 3.45 7.21
CA PHE A 114 -16.55 4.09 6.16
C PHE A 114 -16.57 5.60 6.39
N VAL A 115 -16.24 6.34 5.35
CA VAL A 115 -16.32 7.80 5.34
C VAL A 115 -17.58 8.21 4.59
N VAL A 116 -18.31 9.16 5.15
CA VAL A 116 -19.52 9.74 4.56
C VAL A 116 -19.45 11.26 4.64
N LEU A 117 -20.23 11.95 3.83
CA LEU A 117 -20.33 13.40 3.92
C LEU A 117 -20.84 13.81 5.31
N LYS A 118 -20.42 14.97 5.80
CA LYS A 118 -20.74 15.51 7.13
C LYS A 118 -22.26 15.53 7.40
N ASP A 119 -23.05 15.86 6.39
CA ASP A 119 -24.49 15.98 6.50
C ASP A 119 -25.23 14.72 6.02
N SER A 120 -24.51 13.60 5.88
CA SER A 120 -25.09 12.32 5.49
C SER A 120 -26.03 11.79 6.58
N PRO A 121 -27.19 11.22 6.22
CA PRO A 121 -28.08 10.55 7.16
C PRO A 121 -27.53 9.20 7.65
N VAL A 122 -26.43 8.72 7.09
CA VAL A 122 -25.78 7.45 7.48
C VAL A 122 -25.08 7.62 8.81
N GLN A 123 -25.52 6.90 9.84
CA GLN A 123 -24.97 6.95 11.20
C GLN A 123 -24.48 5.57 11.69
N SER A 124 -24.80 4.50 10.97
CA SER A 124 -24.49 3.14 11.35
C SER A 124 -24.24 2.24 10.14
N MET A 125 -23.67 1.07 10.37
CA MET A 125 -23.50 0.04 9.33
C MET A 125 -24.82 -0.40 8.70
N ALA A 126 -25.94 -0.37 9.45
CA ALA A 126 -27.25 -0.74 8.94
C ALA A 126 -27.75 0.24 7.86
N ASP A 127 -27.40 1.51 7.99
CA ASP A 127 -27.80 2.57 7.06
C ASP A 127 -27.05 2.48 5.70
N LEU A 128 -25.98 1.71 5.65
CA LEU A 128 -25.21 1.47 4.43
C LEU A 128 -25.89 0.49 3.48
N LYS A 129 -26.90 -0.25 3.95
CA LYS A 129 -27.64 -1.19 3.11
C LYS A 129 -28.26 -0.49 1.90
N GLY A 130 -28.00 -1.01 0.71
CA GLY A 130 -28.47 -0.46 -0.55
C GLY A 130 -27.77 0.83 -1.00
N LYS A 131 -26.73 1.28 -0.29
CA LYS A 131 -25.90 2.40 -0.73
C LYS A 131 -24.87 1.96 -1.74
N LYS A 132 -24.37 2.92 -2.52
CA LYS A 132 -23.17 2.74 -3.34
C LYS A 132 -21.95 3.09 -2.51
N ILE A 133 -20.87 2.37 -2.69
CA ILE A 133 -19.59 2.66 -2.04
C ILE A 133 -18.46 2.69 -3.06
N THR A 134 -17.45 3.47 -2.77
CA THR A 134 -16.18 3.48 -3.48
C THR A 134 -15.08 2.88 -2.62
N ILE A 135 -14.10 2.28 -3.25
CA ILE A 135 -13.00 1.62 -2.56
C ILE A 135 -11.73 1.67 -3.42
N GLN A 136 -10.57 1.75 -2.81
CA GLN A 136 -9.32 1.66 -3.55
C GLN A 136 -9.00 0.20 -3.88
N GLU A 137 -8.59 -0.06 -5.11
CA GLU A 137 -8.14 -1.37 -5.59
C GLU A 137 -6.91 -1.87 -4.82
N ALA A 138 -6.82 -3.18 -4.64
CA ALA A 138 -5.71 -3.87 -3.96
C ALA A 138 -5.41 -3.33 -2.54
N SER A 139 -6.39 -2.66 -1.93
CA SER A 139 -6.33 -2.20 -0.55
C SER A 139 -6.73 -3.29 0.46
N THR A 140 -6.47 -3.03 1.75
CA THR A 140 -6.97 -3.89 2.82
C THR A 140 -8.49 -3.77 3.01
N ALA A 141 -9.06 -2.62 2.68
CA ALA A 141 -10.51 -2.42 2.68
C ALA A 141 -11.19 -3.31 1.63
N GLU A 142 -10.66 -3.36 0.40
CA GLU A 142 -11.16 -4.28 -0.63
C GLU A 142 -11.04 -5.74 -0.19
N THR A 143 -9.90 -6.11 0.40
CA THR A 143 -9.69 -7.46 0.93
C THR A 143 -10.70 -7.80 2.03
N ALA A 144 -10.96 -6.89 2.96
CA ALA A 144 -11.94 -7.07 4.03
C ALA A 144 -13.35 -7.27 3.48
N LEU A 145 -13.75 -6.42 2.52
CA LEU A 145 -15.04 -6.53 1.87
C LEU A 145 -15.22 -7.85 1.09
N ASN A 146 -14.18 -8.30 0.40
CA ASN A 146 -14.21 -9.57 -0.34
C ASN A 146 -14.27 -10.80 0.58
N ARG A 147 -13.86 -10.67 1.84
CA ARG A 147 -13.97 -11.73 2.88
C ARG A 147 -15.35 -11.80 3.53
N ASP A 148 -16.16 -10.76 3.37
CA ASP A 148 -17.54 -10.73 3.86
C ASP A 148 -18.53 -10.56 2.70
N PRO A 149 -18.91 -11.69 2.04
CA PRO A 149 -19.84 -11.65 0.90
C PRO A 149 -21.23 -11.12 1.29
N GLN A 150 -21.64 -11.25 2.56
CA GLN A 150 -22.93 -10.74 3.03
C GLN A 150 -22.90 -9.22 3.11
N LEU A 151 -21.85 -8.66 3.69
CA LEU A 151 -21.63 -7.22 3.71
C LEU A 151 -21.52 -6.67 2.28
N LYS A 152 -20.73 -7.30 1.43
CA LYS A 152 -20.58 -6.89 0.04
C LYS A 152 -21.91 -6.88 -0.73
N ALA A 153 -22.74 -7.91 -0.54
CA ALA A 153 -24.06 -8.01 -1.16
C ALA A 153 -25.10 -7.03 -0.58
N ALA A 154 -24.83 -6.43 0.59
CA ALA A 154 -25.72 -5.42 1.16
C ALA A 154 -25.63 -4.08 0.44
N PHE A 155 -24.56 -3.78 -0.29
CA PHE A 155 -24.40 -2.57 -1.08
C PHE A 155 -25.11 -2.69 -2.43
N ALA A 156 -25.67 -1.58 -2.93
CA ALA A 156 -26.24 -1.52 -4.27
C ALA A 156 -25.14 -1.59 -5.36
N GLU A 157 -23.97 -1.01 -5.06
CA GLU A 157 -22.83 -0.98 -5.95
C GLU A 157 -21.53 -0.85 -5.15
N VAL A 158 -20.50 -1.55 -5.56
CA VAL A 158 -19.13 -1.39 -5.05
C VAL A 158 -18.25 -1.02 -6.24
N LYS A 159 -17.77 0.23 -6.27
CA LYS A 159 -16.94 0.74 -7.35
C LYS A 159 -15.50 0.87 -6.88
N ALA A 160 -14.60 0.20 -7.57
CA ALA A 160 -13.18 0.24 -7.26
C ALA A 160 -12.46 1.29 -8.10
N TYR A 161 -11.52 2.01 -7.48
CA TYR A 161 -10.69 3.03 -8.10
C TYR A 161 -9.21 2.75 -7.85
N PRO A 162 -8.31 3.19 -8.74
CA PRO A 162 -6.88 2.99 -8.55
C PRO A 162 -6.30 3.81 -7.37
N ASP A 163 -6.93 4.94 -7.03
CA ASP A 163 -6.44 5.88 -6.04
C ASP A 163 -7.56 6.40 -5.13
N LEU A 164 -7.17 6.96 -3.97
CA LEU A 164 -8.11 7.47 -2.97
C LEU A 164 -8.73 8.80 -3.38
N THR A 165 -8.04 9.62 -4.16
CA THR A 165 -8.59 10.89 -4.64
C THR A 165 -9.84 10.65 -5.47
N ALA A 166 -9.80 9.66 -6.38
CA ALA A 166 -10.96 9.27 -7.17
C ALA A 166 -12.12 8.75 -6.30
N CYS A 167 -11.81 8.00 -5.23
CA CYS A 167 -12.83 7.55 -4.27
C CYS A 167 -13.53 8.73 -3.60
N PHE A 168 -12.79 9.74 -3.15
CA PHE A 168 -13.35 10.93 -2.49
C PHE A 168 -14.08 11.85 -3.46
N MET A 169 -13.66 11.92 -4.71
CA MET A 169 -14.33 12.73 -5.73
C MET A 169 -15.70 12.17 -6.14
N ASP A 170 -15.93 10.88 -5.94
CA ASP A 170 -17.20 10.21 -6.25
C ASP A 170 -18.15 10.14 -5.03
N LEU A 171 -17.73 10.64 -3.86
CA LEU A 171 -18.50 10.72 -2.61
C LEU A 171 -19.45 11.92 -2.65
#